data_d406b54bfddcb24203a0ffa1b2174e67
#
_entry.id   d406b54bfddcb24203a0ffa1b2174e67
#
_cell.length_a   1.000
_cell.length_b   1.000
_cell.length_c   1.000
_cell.angle_alpha   90.00
_cell.angle_beta   90.00
_cell.angle_gamma   90.00
#
_symmetry.space_group_name_H-M   'P 1'
#
loop_
_entity.id
_entity.type
_entity.pdbx_description
1 polymer ?
#
loop_
_entity_poly.entity_id
_entity_poly.type
_entity_poly.pdbx_seq_one_letter_code
_entity_poly.pdbx_strand_id
1 'polypeptide(L)'
;MTELEEVRLAVDEFEAIRLKDLEGLEQEETAAKMGISQPTLHRILLSAHTKTADALVNGKALRIEGGDYVVKKIDPRKQVHVRSSHREL
;
A
#
# COMPACT_ATOMS: atom_id res chain seq x y z
N MET A 1 1.92 -12.88 27.27
CA MET A 1 2.22 -12.62 25.91
C MET A 1 1.54 -11.37 25.38
N THR A 2 2.25 -10.58 24.70
CA THR A 2 1.73 -9.31 24.26
C THR A 2 1.12 -9.44 22.88
N GLU A 3 -0.06 -8.88 22.75
CA GLU A 3 -0.67 -8.87 21.44
C GLU A 3 -0.05 -7.84 20.58
N LEU A 4 0.07 -8.16 19.31
CA LEU A 4 0.60 -7.25 18.34
C LEU A 4 -0.49 -6.25 17.98
N GLU A 5 -0.17 -4.99 18.06
CA GLU A 5 -1.10 -3.97 17.59
C GLU A 5 -1.12 -3.96 16.09
N GLU A 6 -2.22 -3.49 15.54
CA GLU A 6 -2.40 -3.43 14.11
C GLU A 6 -2.58 -2.00 13.65
N VAL A 7 -2.01 -1.71 12.50
CA VAL A 7 -2.30 -0.49 11.77
C VAL A 7 -3.08 -0.92 10.53
N ARG A 8 -4.21 -0.30 10.30
CA ARG A 8 -5.07 -0.70 9.21
C ARG A 8 -4.97 0.28 8.06
N LEU A 9 -4.59 -0.22 6.92
CA LEU A 9 -4.55 0.57 5.70
C LEU A 9 -5.83 0.34 4.92
N ALA A 10 -6.45 1.41 4.50
CA ALA A 10 -7.58 1.29 3.60
C ALA A 10 -7.08 0.88 2.23
N VAL A 11 -7.99 0.37 1.42
CA VAL A 11 -7.62 -0.09 0.09
C VAL A 11 -7.05 1.05 -0.75
N ASP A 12 -7.63 2.24 -0.65
CA ASP A 12 -7.13 3.35 -1.43
C ASP A 12 -5.74 3.78 -0.95
N GLU A 13 -5.46 3.65 0.33
CA GLU A 13 -4.13 3.93 0.85
C GLU A 13 -3.12 2.94 0.31
N PHE A 14 -3.50 1.67 0.30
CA PHE A 14 -2.66 0.63 -0.22
C PHE A 14 -2.38 0.86 -1.71
N GLU A 15 -3.42 1.17 -2.46
CA GLU A 15 -3.28 1.38 -3.89
C GLU A 15 -2.40 2.58 -4.20
N ALA A 16 -2.54 3.64 -3.42
CA ALA A 16 -1.72 4.82 -3.63
C ALA A 16 -0.25 4.51 -3.40
N ILE A 17 0.05 3.77 -2.35
CA ILE A 17 1.42 3.39 -2.10
C ILE A 17 1.95 2.50 -3.22
N ARG A 18 1.14 1.56 -3.66
CA ARG A 18 1.57 0.66 -4.71
C ARG A 18 1.94 1.42 -5.98
N LEU A 19 1.07 2.32 -6.40
CA LEU A 19 1.29 3.03 -7.64
C LEU A 19 2.39 4.07 -7.53
N LYS A 20 2.35 4.85 -6.45
CA LYS A 20 3.25 5.96 -6.35
C LYS A 20 4.63 5.53 -5.89
N ASP A 21 4.68 4.71 -4.85
CA ASP A 21 5.96 4.41 -4.22
C ASP A 21 6.62 3.17 -4.76
N LEU A 22 5.85 2.14 -5.05
CA LEU A 22 6.43 0.91 -5.53
C LEU A 22 6.68 0.96 -7.03
N GLU A 23 5.68 1.40 -7.79
CA GLU A 23 5.84 1.46 -9.22
C GLU A 23 6.47 2.76 -9.69
N GLY A 24 6.54 3.75 -8.82
CA GLY A 24 7.25 4.97 -9.15
C GLY A 24 6.53 5.90 -10.09
N LEU A 25 5.22 5.84 -10.15
CA LEU A 25 4.48 6.71 -11.04
C LEU A 25 4.49 8.14 -10.52
N GLU A 26 4.36 9.09 -11.44
CA GLU A 26 4.22 10.47 -11.04
C GLU A 26 2.89 10.66 -10.31
N GLN A 27 2.83 11.72 -9.51
CA GLN A 27 1.63 11.97 -8.74
C GLN A 27 0.41 12.15 -9.62
N GLU A 28 0.59 12.88 -10.71
CA GLU A 28 -0.51 13.11 -11.64
C GLU A 28 -1.02 11.81 -12.23
N GLU A 29 -0.09 10.95 -12.62
CA GLU A 29 -0.43 9.66 -13.18
C GLU A 29 -1.14 8.77 -12.17
N THR A 30 -0.64 8.79 -10.96
CA THR A 30 -1.23 7.98 -9.89
C THR A 30 -2.66 8.41 -9.63
N ALA A 31 -2.88 9.72 -9.52
CA ALA A 31 -4.22 10.23 -9.27
C ALA A 31 -5.16 9.85 -10.41
N ALA A 32 -4.67 9.94 -11.64
CA ALA A 32 -5.51 9.60 -12.79
C ALA A 32 -5.90 8.14 -12.76
N LYS A 33 -4.97 7.26 -12.45
CA LYS A 33 -5.26 5.83 -12.42
C LYS A 33 -6.23 5.49 -11.30
N MET A 34 -6.20 6.22 -10.22
CA MET A 34 -7.10 5.98 -9.11
C MET A 34 -8.43 6.71 -9.28
N GLY A 35 -8.53 7.56 -10.29
CA GLY A 35 -9.77 8.30 -10.53
C GLY A 35 -10.05 9.35 -9.48
N ILE A 36 -9.02 9.98 -8.96
CA ILE A 36 -9.17 10.99 -7.92
C ILE A 36 -8.34 12.21 -8.29
N SER A 37 -8.59 13.28 -7.57
CA SER A 37 -7.84 14.52 -7.80
C SER A 37 -6.48 14.41 -7.12
N GLN A 38 -5.54 15.25 -7.55
CA GLN A 38 -4.23 15.25 -6.93
C GLN A 38 -4.27 15.66 -5.46
N PRO A 39 -5.04 16.66 -5.07
CA PRO A 39 -5.12 16.96 -3.63
C PRO A 39 -5.66 15.79 -2.81
N THR A 40 -6.62 15.06 -3.35
CA THR A 40 -7.12 13.89 -2.65
C THR A 40 -6.03 12.83 -2.53
N LEU A 41 -5.28 12.61 -3.61
CA LEU A 41 -4.18 11.68 -3.56
C LEU A 41 -3.15 12.09 -2.51
N HIS A 42 -2.87 13.37 -2.45
CA HIS A 42 -1.90 13.86 -1.47
C HIS A 42 -2.32 13.49 -0.05
N ARG A 43 -3.60 13.69 0.26
CA ARG A 43 -4.09 13.35 1.59
C ARG A 43 -4.04 11.86 1.85
N ILE A 44 -4.37 11.06 0.85
CA ILE A 44 -4.33 9.62 0.99
C ILE A 44 -2.90 9.15 1.24
N LEU A 45 -1.96 9.67 0.47
CA LEU A 45 -0.56 9.30 0.63
C LEU A 45 -0.02 9.70 1.99
N LEU A 46 -0.39 10.89 2.44
CA LEU A 46 0.07 11.33 3.74
C LEU A 46 -0.40 10.39 4.84
N SER A 47 -1.66 10.03 4.79
CA SER A 47 -2.21 9.09 5.76
C SER A 47 -1.54 7.73 5.65
N ALA A 48 -1.37 7.25 4.43
CA ALA A 48 -0.77 5.94 4.21
C ALA A 48 0.66 5.89 4.72
N HIS A 49 1.43 6.94 4.44
CA HIS A 49 2.82 6.98 4.86
C HIS A 49 2.95 7.05 6.37
N THR A 50 2.08 7.82 7.00
CA THR A 50 2.10 7.93 8.45
C THR A 50 1.80 6.58 9.09
N LYS A 51 0.80 5.89 8.57
CA LYS A 51 0.42 4.59 9.11
C LYS A 51 1.53 3.56 8.90
N THR A 52 2.14 3.59 7.71
CA THR A 52 3.23 2.66 7.43
C THR A 52 4.41 2.92 8.34
N ALA A 53 4.74 4.19 8.53
CA ALA A 53 5.84 4.55 9.42
C ALA A 53 5.55 4.11 10.85
N ASP A 54 4.31 4.29 11.30
CA ASP A 54 3.94 3.86 12.62
C ASP A 54 4.15 2.37 12.80
N ALA A 55 3.73 1.59 11.82
CA ALA A 55 3.88 0.15 11.90
C ALA A 55 5.35 -0.24 11.95
N LEU A 56 6.16 0.39 11.10
CA LEU A 56 7.58 0.05 11.05
C LEU A 56 8.31 0.45 12.32
N VAL A 57 8.08 1.65 12.77
CA VAL A 57 8.84 2.19 13.89
C VAL A 57 8.43 1.53 15.19
N ASN A 58 7.15 1.26 15.35
CA ASN A 58 6.63 0.74 16.59
C ASN A 58 6.34 -0.75 16.56
N GLY A 59 6.74 -1.43 15.50
CA GLY A 59 6.62 -2.88 15.44
C GLY A 59 5.20 -3.37 15.40
N LYS A 60 4.34 -2.69 14.68
CA LYS A 60 2.96 -3.09 14.58
C LYS A 60 2.72 -3.86 13.29
N ALA A 61 1.69 -4.67 13.28
CA ALA A 61 1.31 -5.37 12.06
C ALA A 61 0.55 -4.44 11.14
N LEU A 62 0.71 -4.64 9.85
CA LEU A 62 -0.05 -3.90 8.86
C LEU A 62 -1.15 -4.78 8.32
N ARG A 63 -2.35 -4.23 8.29
CA ARG A 63 -3.47 -4.96 7.78
C ARG A 63 -4.18 -4.12 6.73
N ILE A 64 -4.44 -4.72 5.59
CA ILE A 64 -5.15 -4.04 4.53
C ILE A 64 -6.58 -4.48 4.57
N GLU A 65 -7.49 -3.52 4.68
CA GLU A 65 -8.89 -3.88 4.65
C GLU A 65 -9.66 -2.89 3.84
N GLY A 66 -10.74 -3.36 3.27
CA GLY A 66 -11.53 -2.50 2.44
C GLY A 66 -12.50 -3.32 1.67
N GLY A 67 -13.55 -3.69 2.30
CA GLY A 67 -14.62 -4.37 1.63
C GLY A 67 -14.15 -5.61 0.89
N ASP A 68 -14.48 -5.67 -0.34
CA ASP A 68 -14.24 -6.86 -1.11
C ASP A 68 -12.91 -6.88 -1.82
N TYR A 69 -12.08 -5.94 -1.51
CA TYR A 69 -10.82 -5.90 -2.21
C TYR A 69 -10.06 -7.16 -1.93
N VAL A 70 -9.63 -7.76 -2.98
CA VAL A 70 -9.12 -9.08 -2.83
C VAL A 70 -7.66 -9.14 -2.54
N VAL A 71 -7.37 -9.60 -1.37
CA VAL A 71 -6.01 -9.74 -0.96
C VAL A 71 -5.33 -10.93 -1.57
N LYS A 72 -6.08 -11.80 -2.20
CA LYS A 72 -5.45 -12.97 -2.76
C LYS A 72 -4.47 -12.65 -3.86
N LYS A 73 -4.50 -11.45 -4.36
CA LYS A 73 -3.51 -11.07 -5.32
C LYS A 73 -2.14 -11.06 -4.65
N ILE A 74 -2.12 -11.26 -3.37
CA ILE A 74 -0.88 -11.32 -2.65
C ILE A 74 -0.52 -12.75 -2.36
N ASP A 75 -1.01 -13.64 -3.15
CA ASP A 75 -0.68 -15.04 -3.03
C ASP A 75 0.82 -15.19 -3.12
N PRO A 76 1.45 -15.72 -2.09
CA PRO A 76 2.91 -15.82 -2.10
C PRO A 76 3.45 -16.61 -3.26
N ARG A 77 2.68 -17.53 -3.77
CA ARG A 77 3.17 -18.35 -4.86
C ARG A 77 3.23 -17.56 -6.15
N LYS A 78 2.52 -16.44 -6.21
CA LYS A 78 2.51 -15.67 -7.42
C LYS A 78 3.41 -14.49 -7.36
N GLN A 79 3.66 -13.99 -6.20
CA GLN A 79 4.43 -12.81 -6.11
C GLN A 79 5.86 -13.01 -6.28
N VAL A 80 6.22 -14.07 -6.25
CA VAL A 80 7.60 -14.18 -6.39
C VAL A 80 8.14 -13.81 -7.70
N HIS A 81 7.93 -13.14 -7.62
CA HIS A 81 8.27 -12.67 -8.56
C HIS A 81 8.69 -11.69 -8.74
N VAL A 82 8.78 -11.49 -8.02
CA VAL A 82 9.03 -10.80 -8.29
C VAL A 82 9.68 -10.34 -8.63
N ARG A 83 9.73 -10.20 -8.54
CA ARG A 83 10.10 -10.05 -9.02
C ARG A 83 10.65 -9.79 -9.59
N SER A 84 10.74 -9.72 -9.35
CA SER A 84 10.96 -9.70 -9.96
C SER A 84 11.47 -9.40 -10.45
N SER A 85 11.44 -9.17 -10.25
CA SER A 85 11.57 -9.05 -10.79
C SER A 85 12.27 -8.79 -11.00
N HIS A 86 12.24 -8.68 -10.53
CA HIS A 86 12.32 -8.63 -10.77
C HIS A 86 13.18 -8.60 -10.76
N ARG A 87 13.45 -8.55 -10.44
CA ARG A 87 13.77 -8.76 -10.50
C ARG A 87 14.41 -9.18 -10.56
N GLU A 88 14.33 -9.29 -10.02
CA GLU A 88 14.44 -9.85 -10.11
C GLU A 88 14.92 -9.92 -10.15
N LEU A 89 15.01 -9.81 -9.53
CA LEU A 89 14.97 -9.99 -9.66
C LEU A 89 15.15 -10.11 -9.86
#